data_bb8224e7187f0a421acab53952af828e
#
_entry.id   bb8224e7187f0a421acab53952af828e
#
_cell.length_a   1.000
_cell.length_b   1.000
_cell.length_c   1.000
_cell.angle_alpha   90.00
_cell.angle_beta   90.00
_cell.angle_gamma   90.00
#
_symmetry.space_group_name_H-M   'P 1'
#
loop_
_entity.id
_entity.type
_entity.pdbx_description
1 polymer ?
#
loop_
_entity_poly.entity_id
_entity_poly.type
_entity_poly.pdbx_seq_one_letter_code
_entity_poly.pdbx_strand_id
1 'polypeptide(L)'
;MSEKNPKRHKLALTVQYPDARLETLVTRQKLRRWVQAALLGPAELNLRFVDADEGQALNRDYRGKDYATNVLTFAYNEGAELADDEPSQADIILCTDVLQREAGEQEKTVEEHAAHLVVHGVLHAQGFDHEDDEEAAEMEQLERDIMEALGYPDPYADSHG
;
A
#
# COMPACT_ATOMS: atom_id res chain seq x y z
N MET A 1 -17.19 -2.59 25.10
CA MET A 1 -16.72 -2.56 24.70
C MET A 1 -16.40 -2.15 23.69
N SER A 2 -16.58 -1.97 23.35
CA SER A 2 -16.38 -1.66 22.20
C SER A 2 -15.32 -0.84 21.96
N GLU A 3 -14.91 -0.34 22.73
CA GLU A 3 -13.91 0.42 22.55
C GLU A 3 -12.80 -0.25 22.16
N LYS A 4 -12.77 -1.42 22.28
CA LYS A 4 -11.70 -2.06 21.84
C LYS A 4 -11.66 -2.10 20.40
N ASN A 5 -12.63 -1.77 19.69
CA ASN A 5 -12.49 -1.70 18.27
C ASN A 5 -11.97 -0.39 17.88
N PRO A 6 -10.89 -0.34 17.15
CA PRO A 6 -10.42 0.92 16.66
C PRO A 6 -11.47 1.52 15.78
N LYS A 7 -11.50 2.83 15.72
CA LYS A 7 -12.42 3.51 14.89
C LYS A 7 -12.25 3.04 13.46
N ARG A 8 -13.33 2.65 12.84
CA ARG A 8 -13.29 2.27 11.44
C ARG A 8 -13.67 3.44 10.59
N HIS A 9 -12.95 3.62 9.50
CA HIS A 9 -13.23 4.68 8.56
C HIS A 9 -14.03 4.13 7.40
N LYS A 10 -14.79 4.98 6.75
CA LYS A 10 -15.53 4.60 5.58
C LYS A 10 -14.55 4.26 4.46
N LEU A 11 -14.77 3.14 3.82
CA LEU A 11 -13.87 2.68 2.77
C LEU A 11 -14.66 2.10 1.62
N ALA A 12 -14.48 2.71 0.44
CA ALA A 12 -14.92 2.11 -0.81
C ALA A 12 -13.67 1.54 -1.47
N LEU A 13 -13.61 0.23 -1.57
CA LEU A 13 -12.41 -0.46 -2.07
C LEU A 13 -12.76 -1.33 -3.25
N THR A 14 -12.07 -1.12 -4.35
CA THR A 14 -12.17 -1.97 -5.53
C THR A 14 -10.83 -2.65 -5.73
N VAL A 15 -10.85 -3.93 -6.03
CA VAL A 15 -9.63 -4.70 -6.26
C VAL A 15 -9.74 -5.38 -7.60
N GLN A 16 -8.70 -5.25 -8.42
CA GLN A 16 -8.64 -5.89 -9.73
C GLN A 16 -7.37 -6.71 -9.82
N TYR A 17 -7.48 -7.87 -10.44
CA TYR A 17 -6.32 -8.76 -10.62
C TYR A 17 -6.15 -9.06 -12.11
N PRO A 18 -5.75 -8.08 -12.94
CA PRO A 18 -5.41 -8.41 -14.32
C PRO A 18 -4.29 -9.44 -14.37
N ASP A 19 -3.37 -9.41 -13.41
CA ASP A 19 -2.45 -10.51 -13.20
C ASP A 19 -2.98 -11.28 -12.00
N ALA A 20 -3.51 -12.46 -12.23
CA ALA A 20 -4.24 -13.19 -11.20
C ALA A 20 -3.36 -14.10 -10.35
N ARG A 21 -2.04 -14.04 -10.51
CA ARG A 21 -1.14 -14.97 -9.82
C ARG A 21 -1.29 -14.95 -8.31
N LEU A 22 -1.57 -13.79 -7.74
CA LEU A 22 -1.66 -13.66 -6.29
C LEU A 22 -3.09 -13.63 -5.76
N GLU A 23 -4.08 -13.85 -6.62
CA GLU A 23 -5.46 -13.66 -6.21
C GLU A 23 -5.86 -14.58 -5.05
N THR A 24 -5.35 -15.79 -5.02
CA THR A 24 -5.71 -16.73 -3.97
C THR A 24 -4.89 -16.52 -2.69
N LEU A 25 -3.72 -15.90 -2.78
CA LEU A 25 -2.88 -15.66 -1.62
C LEU A 25 -3.16 -14.28 -1.01
N VAL A 26 -3.33 -13.29 -1.86
CA VAL A 26 -3.60 -11.91 -1.44
C VAL A 26 -5.06 -11.64 -1.77
N THR A 27 -5.94 -12.07 -0.89
CA THR A 27 -7.38 -12.06 -1.15
C THR A 27 -7.97 -10.69 -0.89
N ARG A 28 -9.17 -10.47 -1.41
CA ARG A 28 -9.87 -9.20 -1.16
C ARG A 28 -10.12 -8.98 0.31
N GLN A 29 -10.37 -10.06 1.07
CA GLN A 29 -10.55 -9.93 2.51
C GLN A 29 -9.30 -9.43 3.19
N LYS A 30 -8.15 -10.00 2.84
CA LYS A 30 -6.88 -9.55 3.43
C LYS A 30 -6.59 -8.12 3.05
N LEU A 31 -6.82 -7.77 1.77
CA LEU A 31 -6.56 -6.41 1.32
C LEU A 31 -7.41 -5.40 2.06
N ARG A 32 -8.69 -5.71 2.27
CA ARG A 32 -9.55 -4.79 2.99
C ARG A 32 -9.06 -4.60 4.42
N ARG A 33 -8.62 -5.67 5.06
CA ARG A 33 -8.11 -5.60 6.42
C ARG A 33 -6.85 -4.73 6.48
N TRP A 34 -5.94 -4.93 5.53
CA TRP A 34 -4.70 -4.16 5.50
C TRP A 34 -4.97 -2.69 5.25
N VAL A 35 -5.86 -2.40 4.30
CA VAL A 35 -6.19 -1.02 3.97
C VAL A 35 -6.84 -0.34 5.17
N GLN A 36 -7.81 -0.99 5.81
CA GLN A 36 -8.46 -0.40 6.98
C GLN A 36 -7.44 -0.06 8.08
N ALA A 37 -6.47 -0.92 8.29
CA ALA A 37 -5.47 -0.68 9.33
C ALA A 37 -4.62 0.56 9.05
N ALA A 38 -4.51 0.95 7.78
CA ALA A 38 -3.68 2.09 7.40
C ALA A 38 -4.48 3.37 7.21
N LEU A 39 -5.81 3.32 7.39
CA LEU A 39 -6.63 4.50 7.15
C LEU A 39 -6.61 5.45 8.35
N LEU A 40 -6.49 6.74 8.06
CA LEU A 40 -6.60 7.80 9.05
C LEU A 40 -7.85 8.64 8.80
N GLY A 41 -8.61 8.33 7.77
CA GLY A 41 -9.84 8.99 7.41
C GLY A 41 -10.55 8.19 6.35
N PRO A 42 -11.68 8.68 5.82
CA PRO A 42 -12.39 7.94 4.78
C PRO A 42 -11.58 7.87 3.50
N ALA A 43 -11.81 6.85 2.69
CA ALA A 43 -11.05 6.65 1.47
C ALA A 43 -11.85 5.91 0.41
N GLU A 44 -11.53 6.22 -0.85
CA GLU A 44 -12.06 5.51 -2.02
C GLU A 44 -10.84 5.08 -2.82
N LEU A 45 -10.54 3.80 -2.78
CA LEU A 45 -9.28 3.29 -3.33
C LEU A 45 -9.52 2.16 -4.32
N ASN A 46 -8.70 2.14 -5.36
CA ASN A 46 -8.66 1.03 -6.29
C ASN A 46 -7.28 0.40 -6.19
N LEU A 47 -7.25 -0.90 -5.96
CA LEU A 47 -6.00 -1.65 -5.97
C LEU A 47 -5.98 -2.52 -7.21
N ARG A 48 -4.86 -2.54 -7.91
CA ARG A 48 -4.76 -3.28 -9.16
C ARG A 48 -3.42 -4.01 -9.18
N PHE A 49 -3.47 -5.32 -9.39
CA PHE A 49 -2.27 -6.16 -9.47
C PHE A 49 -1.95 -6.41 -10.93
N VAL A 50 -0.79 -5.95 -11.37
CA VAL A 50 -0.41 -5.97 -12.79
C VAL A 50 0.89 -6.76 -12.97
N ASP A 51 1.14 -7.18 -14.21
CA ASP A 51 2.42 -7.82 -14.52
C ASP A 51 3.49 -6.75 -14.80
N ALA A 52 4.70 -7.21 -15.07
CA ALA A 52 5.83 -6.30 -15.26
C ALA A 52 5.62 -5.39 -16.47
N ASP A 53 5.03 -5.91 -17.54
CA ASP A 53 4.84 -5.10 -18.75
C ASP A 53 3.89 -3.96 -18.49
N GLU A 54 2.76 -4.22 -17.86
CA GLU A 54 1.81 -3.16 -17.56
C GLU A 54 2.38 -2.20 -16.51
N GLY A 55 3.09 -2.74 -15.51
CA GLY A 55 3.71 -1.90 -14.49
C GLY A 55 4.75 -0.96 -15.08
N GLN A 56 5.56 -1.47 -16.00
CA GLN A 56 6.56 -0.64 -16.67
C GLN A 56 5.90 0.45 -17.51
N ALA A 57 4.85 0.10 -18.25
CA ALA A 57 4.15 1.06 -19.09
C ALA A 57 3.55 2.18 -18.25
N LEU A 58 2.94 1.84 -17.12
CA LEU A 58 2.34 2.84 -16.26
C LEU A 58 3.40 3.75 -15.64
N ASN A 59 4.51 3.18 -15.21
CA ASN A 59 5.58 3.97 -14.60
C ASN A 59 6.21 4.90 -15.63
N ARG A 60 6.40 4.41 -16.87
CA ARG A 60 6.94 5.22 -17.94
C ARG A 60 6.01 6.35 -18.31
N ASP A 61 4.71 6.03 -18.48
CA ASP A 61 3.76 7.00 -18.99
C ASP A 61 3.44 8.09 -17.98
N TYR A 62 3.44 7.76 -16.69
CA TYR A 62 3.01 8.71 -15.68
C TYR A 62 4.15 9.28 -14.84
N ARG A 63 5.28 8.59 -14.77
CA ARG A 63 6.39 9.07 -13.95
C ARG A 63 7.68 9.25 -14.75
N GLY A 64 7.68 8.88 -16.02
CA GLY A 64 8.83 9.03 -16.87
C GLY A 64 9.95 8.04 -16.60
N LYS A 65 9.64 6.94 -15.90
CA LYS A 65 10.65 5.95 -15.55
C LYS A 65 10.38 4.65 -16.28
N ASP A 66 11.32 4.22 -17.11
CA ASP A 66 11.09 3.10 -18.01
C ASP A 66 11.50 1.78 -17.37
N TYR A 67 10.88 1.47 -16.24
CA TYR A 67 11.06 0.17 -15.58
C TYR A 67 9.84 -0.09 -14.70
N ALA A 68 9.61 -1.35 -14.34
CA ALA A 68 8.52 -1.69 -13.44
C ALA A 68 8.98 -1.44 -12.00
N THR A 69 8.13 -0.80 -11.21
CA THR A 69 8.40 -0.60 -9.80
C THR A 69 7.40 -1.41 -8.98
N ASN A 70 7.63 -1.55 -7.67
CA ASN A 70 6.80 -2.42 -6.85
C ASN A 70 5.39 -1.85 -6.63
N VAL A 71 5.27 -0.56 -6.36
CA VAL A 71 3.97 0.04 -6.11
C VAL A 71 3.96 1.47 -6.66
N LEU A 72 2.85 1.83 -7.30
CA LEU A 72 2.61 3.18 -7.79
C LEU A 72 1.31 3.66 -7.16
N THR A 73 1.31 4.88 -6.63
CA THR A 73 0.12 5.47 -6.04
C THR A 73 -0.22 6.75 -6.80
N PHE A 74 -1.44 6.80 -7.34
CA PHE A 74 -1.92 7.96 -8.05
C PHE A 74 -3.05 8.56 -7.24
N ALA A 75 -2.75 9.62 -6.47
CA ALA A 75 -3.73 10.27 -5.62
C ALA A 75 -4.46 11.35 -6.43
N TYR A 76 -5.77 11.24 -6.49
CA TYR A 76 -6.55 12.14 -7.36
C TYR A 76 -6.69 13.54 -6.80
N ASN A 77 -6.64 13.68 -5.48
CA ASN A 77 -6.74 15.00 -4.89
C ASN A 77 -5.46 15.39 -4.18
N GLU A 78 -4.37 15.01 -4.78
CA GLU A 78 -3.05 15.34 -4.26
C GLU A 78 -2.89 16.85 -4.21
N GLY A 79 -2.38 17.36 -3.09
CA GLY A 79 -2.16 18.78 -2.93
C GLY A 79 -3.37 19.59 -2.53
N ALA A 80 -4.55 18.98 -2.52
CA ALA A 80 -5.75 19.67 -2.12
C ALA A 80 -6.00 19.47 -0.64
N GLU A 81 -6.55 20.48 0.01
CA GLU A 81 -6.99 20.31 1.39
C GLU A 81 -8.34 19.68 1.38
N LEU A 82 -8.47 18.56 2.09
CA LEU A 82 -9.74 17.86 2.17
C LEU A 82 -10.48 18.28 3.41
N ALA A 83 -11.79 18.39 3.30
CA ALA A 83 -12.63 18.54 4.47
C ALA A 83 -12.54 17.25 5.29
N ASP A 84 -12.92 17.34 6.58
CA ASP A 84 -12.74 16.22 7.48
C ASP A 84 -13.45 14.96 6.99
N ASP A 85 -14.57 15.09 6.31
CA ASP A 85 -15.33 13.95 5.85
C ASP A 85 -15.12 13.62 4.38
N GLU A 86 -14.19 14.31 3.71
CA GLU A 86 -13.93 14.00 2.32
C GLU A 86 -12.96 12.82 2.21
N PRO A 87 -13.27 11.86 1.35
CA PRO A 87 -12.39 10.70 1.25
C PRO A 87 -11.14 11.00 0.44
N SER A 88 -10.05 10.38 0.81
CA SER A 88 -8.85 10.33 -0.03
C SER A 88 -9.16 9.40 -1.20
N GLN A 89 -8.81 9.81 -2.41
CA GLN A 89 -9.08 9.02 -3.60
C GLN A 89 -7.79 8.70 -4.32
N ALA A 90 -7.57 7.44 -4.62
CA ALA A 90 -6.32 7.04 -5.27
C ALA A 90 -6.45 5.70 -5.96
N ASP A 91 -5.58 5.50 -6.95
CA ASP A 91 -5.33 4.20 -7.54
C ASP A 91 -3.98 3.73 -7.05
N ILE A 92 -3.90 2.51 -6.58
CA ILE A 92 -2.67 1.90 -6.09
C ILE A 92 -2.39 0.69 -6.96
N ILE A 93 -1.28 0.75 -7.69
CA ILE A 93 -0.91 -0.28 -8.65
C ILE A 93 0.25 -1.07 -8.08
N LEU A 94 0.08 -2.39 -7.97
CA LEU A 94 1.13 -3.26 -7.45
C LEU A 94 1.61 -4.17 -8.57
N CYS A 95 2.92 -4.21 -8.77
CA CYS A 95 3.50 -5.06 -9.81
C CYS A 95 3.84 -6.42 -9.20
N THR A 96 3.12 -7.45 -9.64
CA THR A 96 3.26 -8.79 -9.10
C THR A 96 4.68 -9.33 -9.26
N ASP A 97 5.28 -9.13 -10.44
CA ASP A 97 6.62 -9.63 -10.70
C ASP A 97 7.65 -9.02 -9.75
N VAL A 98 7.59 -7.71 -9.56
CA VAL A 98 8.56 -7.03 -8.69
C VAL A 98 8.31 -7.42 -7.24
N LEU A 99 7.03 -7.50 -6.86
CA LEU A 99 6.66 -7.85 -5.50
C LEU A 99 7.21 -9.24 -5.13
N GLN A 100 7.03 -10.22 -6.03
CA GLN A 100 7.52 -11.57 -5.77
C GLN A 100 9.04 -11.62 -5.72
N ARG A 101 9.69 -10.89 -6.61
CA ARG A 101 11.16 -10.86 -6.64
C ARG A 101 11.71 -10.25 -5.35
N GLU A 102 11.14 -9.13 -4.92
CA GLU A 102 11.60 -8.47 -3.71
C GLU A 102 11.36 -9.31 -2.48
N ALA A 103 10.22 -9.99 -2.41
CA ALA A 103 9.95 -10.86 -1.27
C ALA A 103 11.03 -11.93 -1.15
N GLY A 104 11.42 -12.53 -2.28
CA GLY A 104 12.49 -13.52 -2.26
C GLY A 104 13.83 -12.92 -1.86
N GLU A 105 14.16 -11.74 -2.39
CA GLU A 105 15.43 -11.10 -2.08
C GLU A 105 15.53 -10.71 -0.62
N GLN A 106 14.41 -10.32 -0.03
CA GLN A 106 14.38 -9.86 1.36
C GLN A 106 14.03 -10.98 2.34
N GLU A 107 13.88 -12.20 1.83
CA GLU A 107 13.57 -13.37 2.64
C GLU A 107 12.29 -13.20 3.43
N LYS A 108 11.28 -12.65 2.76
CA LYS A 108 9.95 -12.47 3.33
C LYS A 108 8.95 -13.30 2.56
N THR A 109 7.81 -13.59 3.18
CA THR A 109 6.74 -14.21 2.42
C THR A 109 6.14 -13.19 1.47
N VAL A 110 5.53 -13.69 0.40
CA VAL A 110 4.86 -12.80 -0.55
C VAL A 110 3.72 -12.05 0.14
N GLU A 111 2.98 -12.74 1.00
CA GLU A 111 1.88 -12.10 1.73
C GLU A 111 2.38 -10.95 2.59
N GLU A 112 3.45 -11.17 3.34
CA GLU A 112 4.01 -10.16 4.22
C GLU A 112 4.48 -8.94 3.42
N HIS A 113 5.16 -9.18 2.31
CA HIS A 113 5.66 -8.09 1.49
C HIS A 113 4.51 -7.33 0.83
N ALA A 114 3.48 -8.06 0.38
CA ALA A 114 2.32 -7.43 -0.21
C ALA A 114 1.61 -6.54 0.81
N ALA A 115 1.48 -7.02 2.05
CA ALA A 115 0.85 -6.22 3.11
C ALA A 115 1.61 -4.92 3.32
N HIS A 116 2.94 -4.99 3.36
CA HIS A 116 3.75 -3.78 3.54
C HIS A 116 3.57 -2.80 2.39
N LEU A 117 3.58 -3.30 1.16
CA LEU A 117 3.42 -2.40 0.01
C LEU A 117 2.04 -1.75 -0.03
N VAL A 118 1.00 -2.50 0.35
CA VAL A 118 -0.35 -1.94 0.41
C VAL A 118 -0.43 -0.87 1.49
N VAL A 119 0.09 -1.14 2.68
CA VAL A 119 0.10 -0.14 3.76
C VAL A 119 0.84 1.12 3.30
N HIS A 120 2.00 0.94 2.69
CA HIS A 120 2.80 2.06 2.19
C HIS A 120 2.02 2.89 1.18
N GLY A 121 1.37 2.22 0.22
CA GLY A 121 0.58 2.92 -0.80
C GLY A 121 -0.61 3.65 -0.21
N VAL A 122 -1.27 3.06 0.78
CA VAL A 122 -2.43 3.70 1.41
C VAL A 122 -2.00 4.94 2.19
N LEU A 123 -0.84 4.89 2.84
CA LEU A 123 -0.34 6.08 3.54
C LEU A 123 0.01 7.18 2.55
N HIS A 124 0.65 6.84 1.43
CA HIS A 124 0.92 7.82 0.39
C HIS A 124 -0.38 8.44 -0.14
N ALA A 125 -1.42 7.62 -0.33
CA ALA A 125 -2.70 8.11 -0.83
C ALA A 125 -3.31 9.13 0.12
N GLN A 126 -2.95 9.07 1.39
CA GLN A 126 -3.48 10.00 2.40
C GLN A 126 -2.54 11.17 2.66
N GLY A 127 -1.50 11.32 1.85
CA GLY A 127 -0.65 12.49 1.91
C GLY A 127 0.68 12.31 2.61
N PHE A 128 0.97 11.12 3.11
CA PHE A 128 2.29 10.89 3.72
C PHE A 128 3.34 10.77 2.63
N ASP A 129 4.51 11.28 2.91
CA ASP A 129 5.58 11.27 1.94
C ASP A 129 6.89 10.99 2.67
N HIS A 130 7.98 10.87 1.94
CA HIS A 130 9.27 10.65 2.56
C HIS A 130 10.32 11.48 1.83
N GLU A 131 9.98 12.75 1.60
CA GLU A 131 10.88 13.64 0.88
C GLU A 131 12.03 14.09 1.76
N ASP A 132 11.84 14.21 3.06
CA ASP A 132 12.95 14.55 3.95
C ASP A 132 13.06 13.49 5.04
N ASP A 133 14.13 13.57 5.82
CA ASP A 133 14.43 12.54 6.82
C ASP A 133 13.36 12.44 7.90
N GLU A 134 12.79 13.58 8.28
CA GLU A 134 11.79 13.60 9.33
C GLU A 134 10.49 12.96 8.84
N GLU A 135 10.08 13.29 7.63
CA GLU A 135 8.88 12.70 7.05
C GLU A 135 9.06 11.20 6.82
N ALA A 136 10.25 10.81 6.36
CA ALA A 136 10.53 9.40 6.15
C ALA A 136 10.47 8.62 7.45
N ALA A 137 11.04 9.17 8.52
CA ALA A 137 11.02 8.49 9.82
C ALA A 137 9.61 8.37 10.36
N GLU A 138 8.79 9.39 10.18
CA GLU A 138 7.42 9.37 10.64
C GLU A 138 6.60 8.32 9.89
N MET A 139 6.76 8.28 8.57
CA MET A 139 6.03 7.31 7.76
C MET A 139 6.47 5.89 8.07
N GLU A 140 7.78 5.67 8.23
CA GLU A 140 8.28 4.34 8.56
C GLU A 140 7.78 3.86 9.91
N GLN A 141 7.69 4.78 10.88
CA GLN A 141 7.16 4.39 12.18
C GLN A 141 5.70 4.00 12.10
N LEU A 142 4.91 4.72 11.30
CA LEU A 142 3.52 4.34 11.09
C LEU A 142 3.42 2.98 10.43
N GLU A 143 4.28 2.70 9.45
CA GLU A 143 4.26 1.40 8.78
C GLU A 143 4.59 0.28 9.77
N ARG A 144 5.58 0.50 10.63
CA ARG A 144 5.93 -0.49 11.64
C ARG A 144 4.76 -0.78 12.58
N ASP A 145 4.12 0.29 13.05
CA ASP A 145 3.02 0.14 14.00
C ASP A 145 1.83 -0.58 13.37
N ILE A 146 1.53 -0.24 12.11
CA ILE A 146 0.42 -0.86 11.40
C ILE A 146 0.71 -2.33 11.13
N MET A 147 1.93 -2.65 10.67
CA MET A 147 2.30 -4.02 10.38
C MET A 147 2.28 -4.87 11.64
N GLU A 148 2.74 -4.31 12.76
CA GLU A 148 2.68 -5.02 14.04
C GLU A 148 1.24 -5.29 14.44
N ALA A 149 0.37 -4.31 14.29
CA ALA A 149 -1.04 -4.48 14.62
C ALA A 149 -1.70 -5.54 13.75
N LEU A 150 -1.22 -5.71 12.53
CA LEU A 150 -1.73 -6.73 11.60
C LEU A 150 -1.15 -8.11 11.88
N GLY A 151 -0.13 -8.20 12.72
CA GLY A 151 0.49 -9.48 13.06
C GLY A 151 1.69 -9.84 12.20
N TYR A 152 2.26 -8.88 11.50
CA TYR A 152 3.43 -9.12 10.66
C TYR A 152 4.68 -8.56 11.31
N PRO A 153 5.86 -9.07 10.93
CA PRO A 153 7.10 -8.52 11.49
C PRO A 153 7.33 -7.08 11.06
N ASP A 154 8.23 -6.40 11.74
CA ASP A 154 8.65 -5.04 11.40
C ASP A 154 9.25 -5.05 9.99
N PRO A 155 8.68 -4.31 9.03
CA PRO A 155 9.20 -4.34 7.66
C PRO A 155 10.57 -3.71 7.53
N TYR A 156 10.99 -2.94 8.52
CA TYR A 156 12.30 -2.29 8.49
C TYR A 156 13.27 -2.91 9.46
N ALA A 157 12.91 -4.03 10.09
CA ALA A 157 13.84 -4.72 10.95
C ALA A 157 15.00 -5.22 10.12
N ASP A 158 16.20 -5.04 10.65
CA ASP A 158 17.37 -5.49 9.94
C ASP A 158 17.50 -6.97 10.10
N SER A 159 17.07 -7.69 9.10
CA SER A 159 17.14 -9.12 9.19
C SER A 159 18.51 -9.65 8.93
N HIS A 160 19.44 -8.80 8.59
CA HIS A 160 20.75 -9.26 8.45
C HIS A 160 21.50 -9.02 9.63
N GLY A 161 20.89 -8.39 10.46
CA GLY A 161 21.48 -8.03 11.79
C GLY A 161 22.38 -8.38 11.97
#